data_bff6356d98d83297442d67e2d6522cfb
#
_entry.id   bff6356d98d83297442d67e2d6522cfb
#
_cell.length_a   1.000
_cell.length_b   1.000
_cell.length_c   1.000
_cell.angle_alpha   90.00
_cell.angle_beta   90.00
_cell.angle_gamma   90.00
#
_symmetry.space_group_name_H-M   'P 1'
#
loop_
_entity.id
_entity.type
_entity.pdbx_description
1 polymer ?
#
loop_
_entity_poly.entity_id
_entity_poly.type
_entity_poly.pdbx_seq_one_letter_code
_entity_poly.pdbx_strand_id
1 'polypeptide(L)'
;MNSIWEQAEALSPQIIAQRRDLHKFPETGWTEFRTACIVIKKLRQLGYIVHFGADVIDGSAMMGVPSEVSLRKYMQRALNEGADAELVEKMQGGKTGIVAVLDSGKVGKTIAFRF
;
A
#
# COMPACT_ATOMS: atom_id res chain seq x y z
N MET A 1 11.35 -7.79 28.69
CA MET A 1 10.52 -7.77 27.45
C MET A 1 9.58 -6.58 27.56
N ASN A 2 9.62 -5.70 26.57
CA ASN A 2 8.72 -4.53 26.55
C ASN A 2 7.27 -4.96 26.33
N SER A 3 6.34 -4.30 26.98
CA SER A 3 4.92 -4.50 26.72
C SER A 3 4.57 -4.11 25.28
N ILE A 4 3.43 -4.60 24.78
CA ILE A 4 2.92 -4.20 23.45
C ILE A 4 2.72 -2.68 23.39
N TRP A 5 2.30 -2.06 24.49
CA TRP A 5 2.14 -0.61 24.59
C TRP A 5 3.46 0.14 24.40
N GLU A 6 4.50 -0.27 25.12
CA GLU A 6 5.84 0.34 24.98
C GLU A 6 6.41 0.19 23.57
N GLN A 7 6.19 -0.97 22.95
CA GLN A 7 6.60 -1.19 21.56
C GLN A 7 5.83 -0.30 20.59
N ALA A 8 4.53 -0.13 20.77
CA ALA A 8 3.70 0.76 19.96
C ALA A 8 4.12 2.22 20.14
N GLU A 9 4.39 2.67 21.35
CA GLU A 9 4.86 4.01 21.64
C GLU A 9 6.22 4.30 21.00
N ALA A 10 7.12 3.33 21.01
CA ALA A 10 8.43 3.44 20.36
C ALA A 10 8.34 3.64 18.84
N LEU A 11 7.25 3.21 18.20
CA LEU A 11 6.98 3.43 16.76
C LEU A 11 6.44 4.84 16.46
N SER A 12 6.04 5.61 17.47
CA SER A 12 5.38 6.91 17.30
C SER A 12 6.15 7.88 16.39
N PRO A 13 7.47 8.08 16.54
CA PRO A 13 8.21 8.98 15.66
C PRO A 13 8.16 8.55 14.19
N GLN A 14 8.24 7.25 13.92
CA GLN A 14 8.17 6.69 12.58
C GLN A 14 6.77 6.87 11.98
N ILE A 15 5.72 6.62 12.76
CA ILE A 15 4.33 6.78 12.32
C ILE A 15 4.04 8.25 11.99
N ILE A 16 4.52 9.18 12.81
CA ILE A 16 4.39 10.63 12.56
C ILE A 16 5.09 11.02 11.26
N ALA A 17 6.31 10.53 11.03
CA ALA A 17 7.07 10.80 9.82
C ALA A 17 6.34 10.27 8.57
N GLN A 18 5.81 9.04 8.63
CA GLN A 18 5.02 8.45 7.54
C GLN A 18 3.75 9.25 7.26
N ARG A 19 3.02 9.63 8.31
CA ARG A 19 1.81 10.45 8.14
C ARG A 19 2.13 11.76 7.44
N ARG A 20 3.19 12.44 7.83
CA ARG A 20 3.62 13.71 7.22
C ARG A 20 4.02 13.54 5.77
N ASP A 21 4.72 12.44 5.44
CA ASP A 21 5.10 12.12 4.07
C ASP A 21 3.86 11.88 3.18
N LEU A 22 2.92 11.07 3.64
CA LEU A 22 1.68 10.80 2.91
C LEU A 22 0.81 12.06 2.77
N HIS A 23 0.79 12.92 3.77
CA HIS A 23 0.08 14.20 3.72
C HIS A 23 0.70 15.18 2.73
N LYS A 24 2.02 15.16 2.59
CA LYS A 24 2.75 16.01 1.63
C LYS A 24 2.48 15.61 0.17
N PHE A 25 2.22 14.34 -0.09
CA PHE A 25 1.97 13.78 -1.42
C PHE A 25 0.61 13.09 -1.49
N PRO A 26 -0.49 13.84 -1.33
CA PRO A 26 -1.83 13.25 -1.24
C PRO A 26 -2.25 12.64 -2.57
N GLU A 27 -2.91 11.49 -2.48
CA GLU A 27 -3.46 10.76 -3.60
C GLU A 27 -4.94 10.45 -3.36
N THR A 28 -5.74 10.38 -4.42
CA THR A 28 -7.17 10.09 -4.35
C THR A 28 -7.47 8.64 -4.70
N GLY A 29 -8.70 8.19 -4.48
CA GLY A 29 -9.14 6.83 -4.77
C GLY A 29 -8.78 6.36 -6.18
N TRP A 30 -8.27 5.16 -6.30
CA TRP A 30 -7.72 4.53 -7.50
C TRP A 30 -6.45 5.18 -8.08
N THR A 31 -5.90 6.19 -7.42
CA THR A 31 -4.67 6.86 -7.85
C THR A 31 -3.55 6.79 -6.81
N GLU A 32 -3.69 5.94 -5.79
CA GLU A 32 -2.78 5.82 -4.66
C GLU A 32 -1.49 5.04 -5.02
N PHE A 33 -0.92 5.30 -6.17
CA PHE A 33 0.25 4.57 -6.69
C PHE A 33 1.48 4.70 -5.79
N ARG A 34 1.80 5.91 -5.34
CA ARG A 34 2.93 6.15 -4.45
C ARG A 34 2.69 5.55 -3.07
N THR A 35 1.51 5.77 -2.52
CA THR A 35 1.11 5.22 -1.21
C THR A 35 1.17 3.70 -1.23
N ALA A 36 0.62 3.05 -2.26
CA ALA A 36 0.67 1.61 -2.42
C ALA A 36 2.12 1.08 -2.48
N CYS A 37 3.01 1.76 -3.21
CA CYS A 37 4.43 1.40 -3.24
C CYS A 37 5.07 1.42 -1.85
N ILE A 38 4.79 2.45 -1.05
CA ILE A 38 5.29 2.58 0.33
C ILE A 38 4.78 1.41 1.19
N VAL A 39 3.49 1.11 1.12
CA VAL A 39 2.85 0.03 1.89
C VAL A 39 3.41 -1.33 1.48
N ILE A 40 3.50 -1.61 0.18
CA ILE A 40 4.06 -2.88 -0.35
C ILE A 40 5.49 -3.10 0.17
N LYS A 41 6.34 -2.09 0.06
CA LYS A 41 7.73 -2.17 0.51
C LYS A 41 7.81 -2.40 2.02
N LYS A 42 7.00 -1.69 2.80
CA LYS A 42 6.96 -1.85 4.26
C LYS A 42 6.51 -3.24 4.68
N LEU A 43 5.44 -3.75 4.07
CA LEU A 43 4.93 -5.09 4.37
C LEU A 43 5.96 -6.17 4.01
N ARG A 44 6.63 -6.05 2.87
CA ARG A 44 7.71 -6.98 2.49
C ARG A 44 8.87 -6.95 3.48
N GLN A 45 9.28 -5.77 3.95
CA GLN A 45 10.31 -5.63 4.99
C GLN A 45 9.91 -6.31 6.31
N LEU A 46 8.62 -6.34 6.62
CA LEU A 46 8.07 -7.01 7.79
C LEU A 46 7.86 -8.51 7.62
N GLY A 47 8.20 -9.08 6.46
CA GLY A 47 8.11 -10.51 6.19
C GLY A 47 6.77 -10.99 5.64
N TYR A 48 5.88 -10.07 5.24
CA TYR A 48 4.62 -10.45 4.60
C TYR A 48 4.84 -10.91 3.16
N ILE A 49 4.02 -11.88 2.73
CA ILE A 49 3.81 -12.19 1.32
C ILE A 49 2.76 -11.21 0.80
N VAL A 50 3.13 -10.40 -0.18
CA VAL A 50 2.29 -9.29 -0.65
C VAL A 50 1.78 -9.55 -2.06
N HIS A 51 0.45 -9.54 -2.21
CA HIS A 51 -0.26 -9.58 -3.49
C HIS A 51 -0.90 -8.23 -3.75
N PHE A 52 -0.87 -7.75 -4.98
CA PHE A 52 -1.41 -6.44 -5.34
C PHE A 52 -1.74 -6.33 -6.82
N GLY A 53 -2.42 -5.26 -7.20
CA GLY A 53 -2.77 -5.01 -8.58
C GLY A 53 -3.83 -6.00 -9.10
N ALA A 54 -3.65 -6.48 -10.31
CA ALA A 54 -4.59 -7.40 -10.96
C ALA A 54 -4.74 -8.75 -10.24
N ASP A 55 -3.79 -9.12 -9.40
CA ASP A 55 -3.85 -10.36 -8.62
C ASP A 55 -4.92 -10.34 -7.51
N VAL A 56 -5.31 -9.15 -7.08
CA VAL A 56 -6.25 -8.96 -5.96
C VAL A 56 -7.46 -8.10 -6.30
N ILE A 57 -7.44 -7.41 -7.44
CA ILE A 57 -8.53 -6.52 -7.86
C ILE A 57 -9.14 -7.03 -9.16
N ASP A 58 -10.44 -7.32 -9.11
CA ASP A 58 -11.25 -7.54 -10.31
C ASP A 58 -11.59 -6.19 -10.95
N GLY A 59 -10.98 -5.91 -12.10
CA GLY A 59 -11.20 -4.66 -12.82
C GLY A 59 -12.65 -4.43 -13.24
N SER A 60 -13.43 -5.49 -13.44
CA SER A 60 -14.85 -5.40 -13.80
C SER A 60 -15.73 -4.93 -12.63
N ALA A 61 -15.28 -5.12 -11.40
CA ALA A 61 -15.99 -4.71 -10.19
C ALA A 61 -15.60 -3.31 -9.68
N MET A 62 -14.60 -2.68 -10.28
CA MET A 62 -14.17 -1.34 -9.90
C MET A 62 -15.23 -0.28 -10.28
N MET A 63 -15.48 0.65 -9.36
CA MET A 63 -16.44 1.75 -9.55
C MET A 63 -15.75 3.11 -9.42
N GLY A 64 -16.12 4.06 -10.27
CA GLY A 64 -15.61 5.42 -10.19
C GLY A 64 -14.14 5.57 -10.57
N VAL A 65 -13.63 4.66 -11.38
CA VAL A 65 -12.23 4.70 -11.84
C VAL A 65 -12.03 5.91 -12.76
N PRO A 66 -10.96 6.70 -12.54
CA PRO A 66 -10.61 7.79 -13.45
C PRO A 66 -10.34 7.30 -14.87
N SER A 67 -10.42 8.21 -15.83
CA SER A 67 -10.10 7.90 -17.22
C SER A 67 -8.65 7.41 -17.36
N GLU A 68 -8.36 6.64 -18.41
CA GLU A 68 -7.03 6.14 -18.68
C GLU A 68 -6.00 7.28 -18.80
N VAL A 69 -6.38 8.38 -19.41
CA VAL A 69 -5.53 9.58 -19.52
C VAL A 69 -5.21 10.15 -18.14
N SER A 70 -6.21 10.25 -17.27
CA SER A 70 -6.02 10.71 -15.88
C SER A 70 -5.14 9.75 -15.08
N LEU A 71 -5.38 8.44 -15.19
CA LEU A 71 -4.56 7.43 -14.51
C LEU A 71 -3.10 7.51 -14.91
N ARG A 72 -2.79 7.64 -16.20
CA ARG A 72 -1.42 7.83 -16.68
C ARG A 72 -0.75 9.08 -16.10
N LYS A 73 -1.50 10.17 -16.00
CA LYS A 73 -1.02 11.41 -15.37
C LYS A 73 -0.65 11.18 -13.90
N TYR A 74 -1.50 10.49 -13.14
CA TYR A 74 -1.24 10.18 -11.74
C TYR A 74 -0.12 9.17 -11.55
N MET A 75 0.00 8.18 -12.43
CA MET A 75 1.15 7.27 -12.44
C MET A 75 2.46 8.02 -12.64
N GLN A 76 2.50 8.93 -13.63
CA GLN A 76 3.69 9.75 -13.90
C GLN A 76 4.01 10.67 -12.71
N ARG A 77 2.99 11.25 -12.09
CA ARG A 77 3.14 12.03 -10.87
C ARG A 77 3.79 11.21 -9.75
N ALA A 78 3.27 10.01 -9.51
CA ALA A 78 3.82 9.11 -8.50
C ALA A 78 5.31 8.78 -8.76
N LEU A 79 5.68 8.51 -10.01
CA LEU A 79 7.07 8.28 -10.41
C LEU A 79 7.96 9.50 -10.13
N ASN A 80 7.47 10.70 -10.45
CA ASN A 80 8.19 11.96 -10.18
C ASN A 80 8.35 12.22 -8.66
N GLU A 81 7.44 11.72 -7.86
CA GLU A 81 7.44 11.80 -6.40
C GLU A 81 8.14 10.60 -5.72
N GLY A 82 8.89 9.82 -6.49
CA GLY A 82 9.77 8.75 -5.99
C GLY A 82 9.15 7.36 -5.86
N ALA A 83 7.98 7.11 -6.46
CA ALA A 83 7.39 5.77 -6.48
C ALA A 83 8.25 4.79 -7.30
N ASP A 84 8.19 3.51 -6.93
CA ASP A 84 8.89 2.44 -7.62
C ASP A 84 8.21 2.12 -8.95
N ALA A 85 8.96 2.25 -10.05
CA ALA A 85 8.43 2.10 -11.39
C ALA A 85 7.87 0.70 -11.68
N GLU A 86 8.51 -0.36 -11.20
CA GLU A 86 8.05 -1.73 -11.41
C GLU A 86 6.73 -2.00 -10.67
N LEU A 87 6.59 -1.46 -9.46
CA LEU A 87 5.36 -1.58 -8.68
C LEU A 87 4.23 -0.77 -9.31
N VAL A 88 4.50 0.46 -9.73
CA VAL A 88 3.50 1.32 -10.42
C VAL A 88 2.98 0.64 -11.68
N GLU A 89 3.86 0.06 -12.49
CA GLU A 89 3.49 -0.65 -13.73
C GLU A 89 2.51 -1.81 -13.47
N LYS A 90 2.69 -2.54 -12.38
CA LYS A 90 1.78 -3.64 -11.98
C LYS A 90 0.43 -3.17 -11.46
N MET A 91 0.28 -1.89 -11.18
CA MET A 91 -0.96 -1.28 -10.69
C MET A 91 -1.74 -0.52 -11.79
N GLN A 92 -1.42 -0.75 -13.05
CA GLN A 92 -2.13 -0.14 -14.17
C GLN A 92 -3.65 -0.27 -14.06
N GLY A 93 -4.36 0.73 -14.54
CA GLY A 93 -5.82 0.78 -14.46
C GLY A 93 -6.35 1.20 -13.08
N GLY A 94 -5.49 1.73 -12.21
CA GLY A 94 -5.88 2.13 -10.85
C GLY A 94 -6.00 0.98 -9.86
N LYS A 95 -5.43 -0.17 -10.16
CA LYS A 95 -5.49 -1.37 -9.31
C LYS A 95 -4.49 -1.27 -8.16
N THR A 96 -4.70 -0.33 -7.25
CA THR A 96 -3.82 0.00 -6.13
C THR A 96 -4.08 -0.80 -4.84
N GLY A 97 -5.00 -1.75 -4.86
CA GLY A 97 -5.32 -2.60 -3.71
C GLY A 97 -4.21 -3.61 -3.39
N ILE A 98 -4.10 -3.91 -2.11
CA ILE A 98 -3.06 -4.78 -1.56
C ILE A 98 -3.68 -5.82 -0.64
N VAL A 99 -3.23 -7.07 -0.77
CA VAL A 99 -3.50 -8.14 0.20
C VAL A 99 -2.16 -8.72 0.64
N ALA A 100 -1.94 -8.74 1.95
CA ALA A 100 -0.71 -9.26 2.52
C ALA A 100 -1.00 -10.37 3.55
N VAL A 101 -0.19 -11.40 3.53
CA VAL A 101 -0.32 -12.55 4.43
C VAL A 101 0.97 -12.74 5.22
N LEU A 102 0.85 -12.81 6.53
CA LEU A 102 1.94 -13.19 7.42
C LEU A 102 1.64 -14.58 8.00
N ASP A 103 2.41 -15.56 7.61
CA ASP A 103 2.34 -16.90 8.18
C ASP A 103 3.29 -16.99 9.36
N SER A 104 2.74 -17.20 10.55
CA SER A 104 3.53 -17.38 11.78
C SER A 104 4.23 -18.74 11.87
N GLY A 105 3.87 -19.71 11.01
CA GLY A 105 4.30 -21.11 11.10
C GLY A 105 3.73 -21.85 12.31
N LYS A 106 2.80 -21.26 13.05
CA LYS A 106 2.19 -21.85 14.26
C LYS A 106 0.72 -22.16 14.02
N VAL A 107 0.25 -23.22 14.63
CA VAL A 107 -1.19 -23.56 14.66
C VAL A 107 -1.96 -22.51 15.44
N GLY A 108 -3.08 -22.05 14.90
CA GLY A 108 -3.91 -21.05 15.54
C GLY A 108 -4.93 -20.44 14.59
N LYS A 109 -5.62 -19.41 15.06
CA LYS A 109 -6.62 -18.68 14.28
C LYS A 109 -5.95 -17.67 13.36
N THR A 110 -6.54 -17.45 12.21
CA THR A 110 -6.17 -16.34 11.31
C THR A 110 -6.92 -15.07 11.72
N ILE A 111 -6.21 -13.97 11.80
CA ILE A 111 -6.77 -12.63 12.06
C ILE A 111 -6.62 -11.81 10.79
N ALA A 112 -7.71 -11.17 10.36
CA ALA A 112 -7.69 -10.26 9.21
C ALA A 112 -7.92 -8.82 9.69
N PHE A 113 -7.11 -7.91 9.17
CA PHE A 113 -7.27 -6.47 9.34
C PHE A 113 -7.61 -5.84 7.99
N ARG A 114 -8.54 -4.88 8.00
CA ARG A 114 -8.85 -4.03 6.86
C ARG A 114 -8.67 -2.57 7.27
N PHE A 115 -7.95 -1.81 6.47
CA PHE A 115 -7.67 -0.38 6.71
C PHE A 115 -7.42 0.36 5.40
#